data_15085bb0bef02c18f4de3ecfb73f778c
#
_entry.id   15085bb0bef02c18f4de3ecfb73f778c
#
_cell.length_a   1.000
_cell.length_b   1.000
_cell.length_c   1.000
_cell.angle_alpha   90.00
_cell.angle_beta   90.00
_cell.angle_gamma   90.00
#
_symmetry.space_group_name_H-M   'P 1'
#
loop_
_entity.id
_entity.type
_entity.pdbx_description
1 polymer ?
#
loop_
_entity_poly.entity_id
_entity_poly.type
_entity_poly.pdbx_seq_one_letter_code
_entity_poly.pdbx_strand_id
1 'polypeptide(L)'
;MKLYPSVGKNVLSLSCLFIALSSASAYAAPDTAMYYTEMKKTREDLSDSSSKYVYEKLMKRKLSQASADDGVDFGLHGMEIPAVKTTGDRAKIDKAYELLSRVGVNSLRSAETAWHRVADKNGDPTNFTEVDFQLKMAKKYGMSHLFLFGYPPAKYTVAHNKLSAVDPRFYDKYKNYLDVTLKHLAGYNVKYAELGNEVDAPNTWWMRSTPGMYVTEMKMLKEAIQKSGQNIKTVAFAATYSRSLTQGGLSGGRRFVDKSFKLGIDKYADAYSIHHFVFGADDLPGYMRSEMAKYNAQDKPLLDTEQLDTNSSGRYQSNPYDLIKLFARGFYVYDLKRVDYYLAKDRYLNGKLYYFGLFDDNWQPKIRLLAYAMAVDAMKGKHLLYMANPAKDVEAYVLQSNRNNTDKKYTILMWKNPPKHAKVQPVTVTGIKGDVTIEHWNLDIEKKGDISKGISLDDKPIAIYTNEKPDWKTVKGQYFSSNLPQMAASYAPMPNDK
;
A
#
# COMPACT_ATOMS: atom_id res chain seq x y z
N MET A 1 25.71 -35.47 -37.95
CA MET A 1 25.89 -34.01 -38.07
C MET A 1 24.54 -33.42 -38.47
N LYS A 2 23.71 -33.02 -37.54
CA LYS A 2 22.45 -32.31 -37.77
C LYS A 2 22.43 -31.11 -36.83
N LEU A 3 22.43 -29.95 -37.47
CA LEU A 3 22.39 -28.62 -36.84
C LEU A 3 21.00 -28.40 -36.20
N TYR A 4 20.94 -27.98 -34.97
CA TYR A 4 19.76 -27.38 -34.35
C TYR A 4 19.88 -25.86 -34.42
N PRO A 5 18.81 -25.15 -34.76
CA PRO A 5 18.85 -23.69 -34.78
C PRO A 5 18.75 -23.11 -33.39
N SER A 6 19.51 -22.08 -33.14
CA SER A 6 19.53 -21.27 -31.95
C SER A 6 18.20 -20.52 -31.79
N VAL A 7 17.50 -20.75 -30.68
CA VAL A 7 16.36 -19.94 -30.27
C VAL A 7 16.87 -18.71 -29.54
N GLY A 8 16.56 -17.56 -30.12
CA GLY A 8 16.99 -16.24 -29.69
C GLY A 8 16.53 -15.85 -28.29
N LYS A 9 17.38 -15.13 -27.64
CA LYS A 9 17.19 -14.40 -26.39
C LYS A 9 16.14 -13.31 -26.56
N ASN A 10 14.98 -13.44 -25.94
CA ASN A 10 14.13 -12.32 -25.56
C ASN A 10 13.11 -12.78 -24.49
N VAL A 11 13.60 -12.98 -23.28
CA VAL A 11 12.74 -13.16 -22.10
C VAL A 11 13.35 -12.32 -20.99
N LEU A 12 12.89 -11.11 -20.79
CA LEU A 12 13.14 -10.36 -19.56
C LEU A 12 12.48 -8.97 -19.61
N SER A 13 11.27 -8.86 -19.11
CA SER A 13 10.76 -7.68 -18.36
C SER A 13 9.25 -7.74 -18.09
N LEU A 14 8.74 -8.91 -17.72
CA LEU A 14 7.29 -9.12 -17.55
C LEU A 14 6.81 -9.17 -16.09
N SER A 15 7.57 -8.70 -15.11
CA SER A 15 7.44 -9.27 -13.77
C SER A 15 6.48 -8.59 -12.80
N CYS A 16 6.12 -7.34 -12.95
CA CYS A 16 5.31 -6.67 -11.90
C CYS A 16 3.80 -6.69 -12.11
N LEU A 17 3.33 -6.94 -13.32
CA LEU A 17 1.89 -6.87 -13.60
C LEU A 17 1.28 -8.23 -13.96
N PHE A 18 2.09 -9.21 -14.39
CA PHE A 18 1.58 -10.54 -14.72
C PHE A 18 1.07 -11.32 -13.51
N ILE A 19 1.58 -11.01 -12.33
CA ILE A 19 1.20 -11.69 -11.09
C ILE A 19 -0.23 -11.34 -10.67
N ALA A 20 -0.63 -10.11 -10.89
CA ALA A 20 -2.01 -9.69 -10.64
C ALA A 20 -2.99 -10.11 -11.76
N LEU A 21 -2.47 -10.36 -12.98
CA LEU A 21 -3.29 -10.77 -14.13
C LEU A 21 -3.44 -12.30 -14.23
N SER A 22 -2.50 -13.09 -13.72
CA SER A 22 -2.58 -14.55 -13.77
C SER A 22 -3.55 -15.18 -12.77
N SER A 23 -3.95 -14.44 -11.71
CA SER A 23 -5.00 -14.89 -10.81
C SER A 23 -6.41 -14.77 -11.41
N ALA A 24 -6.55 -14.04 -12.52
CA ALA A 24 -7.82 -13.88 -13.24
C ALA A 24 -8.10 -15.02 -14.26
N SER A 25 -7.17 -15.92 -14.51
CA SER A 25 -7.27 -16.89 -15.61
C SER A 25 -8.10 -18.13 -15.31
N ALA A 26 -8.69 -18.27 -14.14
CA ALA A 26 -9.67 -19.33 -13.84
C ALA A 26 -11.13 -18.91 -14.05
N TYR A 27 -11.38 -17.66 -14.40
CA TYR A 27 -12.69 -17.15 -14.80
C TYR A 27 -12.57 -16.60 -16.23
N ALA A 28 -13.60 -16.79 -17.04
CA ALA A 28 -13.67 -16.27 -18.40
C ALA A 28 -13.07 -14.88 -18.46
N ALA A 29 -12.09 -14.68 -19.34
CA ALA A 29 -11.39 -13.41 -19.46
C ALA A 29 -12.44 -12.29 -19.48
N PRO A 30 -12.38 -11.31 -18.55
CA PRO A 30 -13.31 -10.20 -18.62
C PRO A 30 -13.19 -9.56 -20.00
N ASP A 31 -14.31 -9.14 -20.56
CA ASP A 31 -14.33 -8.45 -21.84
C ASP A 31 -13.34 -7.29 -21.77
N THR A 32 -12.19 -7.48 -22.40
CA THR A 32 -11.10 -6.50 -22.39
C THR A 32 -11.54 -5.18 -23.03
N ALA A 33 -12.53 -5.21 -23.92
CA ALA A 33 -13.11 -4.02 -24.52
C ALA A 33 -13.85 -3.15 -23.49
N MET A 34 -14.56 -3.76 -22.56
CA MET A 34 -15.24 -3.05 -21.47
C MET A 34 -14.23 -2.40 -20.50
N TYR A 35 -13.14 -3.12 -20.18
CA TYR A 35 -12.06 -2.59 -19.35
C TYR A 35 -11.39 -1.37 -20.00
N TYR A 36 -11.09 -1.43 -21.29
CA TYR A 36 -10.49 -0.31 -22.02
C TYR A 36 -11.45 0.88 -22.18
N THR A 37 -12.73 0.63 -22.32
CA THR A 37 -13.75 1.69 -22.43
C THR A 37 -13.89 2.44 -21.11
N GLU A 38 -13.90 1.76 -19.97
CA GLU A 38 -13.93 2.38 -18.65
C GLU A 38 -12.63 3.16 -18.35
N MET A 39 -11.46 2.64 -18.72
CA MET A 39 -10.20 3.37 -18.61
C MET A 39 -10.18 4.64 -19.45
N LYS A 40 -10.70 4.58 -20.65
CA LYS A 40 -10.82 5.73 -21.56
C LYS A 40 -11.78 6.78 -21.00
N LYS A 41 -12.90 6.36 -20.43
CA LYS A 41 -13.89 7.24 -19.79
C LYS A 41 -13.30 7.95 -18.58
N THR A 42 -12.53 7.26 -17.74
CA THR A 42 -11.83 7.87 -16.61
C THR A 42 -10.77 8.88 -17.07
N ARG A 43 -10.13 8.66 -18.22
CA ARG A 43 -9.19 9.61 -18.81
C ARG A 43 -9.87 10.85 -19.36
N GLU A 44 -11.05 10.71 -19.96
CA GLU A 44 -11.86 11.82 -20.47
C GLU A 44 -12.42 12.68 -19.32
N ASP A 45 -12.71 12.08 -18.15
CA ASP A 45 -13.08 12.82 -16.94
C ASP A 45 -11.89 13.57 -16.30
N LEU A 46 -10.65 13.28 -16.69
CA LEU A 46 -9.42 13.96 -16.31
C LEU A 46 -9.06 15.08 -17.29
N SER A 47 -10.06 15.87 -17.71
CA SER A 47 -9.80 17.09 -18.49
C SER A 47 -8.93 18.06 -17.68
N ASP A 48 -8.21 18.96 -18.34
CA ASP A 48 -7.41 20.01 -17.70
C ASP A 48 -8.20 20.79 -16.64
N SER A 49 -9.53 20.89 -16.82
CA SER A 49 -10.44 21.51 -15.86
C SER A 49 -10.55 20.73 -14.54
N SER A 50 -10.48 19.42 -14.56
CA SER A 50 -10.55 18.61 -13.33
C SER A 50 -9.25 18.71 -12.51
N SER A 51 -8.10 18.69 -13.15
CA SER A 51 -6.81 18.90 -12.48
C SER A 51 -6.69 20.28 -11.84
N LYS A 52 -7.17 21.32 -12.52
CA LYS A 52 -7.26 22.69 -11.99
C LYS A 52 -8.15 22.75 -10.76
N TYR A 53 -9.33 22.15 -10.80
CA TYR A 53 -10.26 22.07 -9.67
C TYR A 53 -9.62 21.38 -8.46
N VAL A 54 -8.98 20.22 -8.67
CA VAL A 54 -8.27 19.49 -7.61
C VAL A 54 -7.18 20.37 -6.99
N TYR A 55 -6.36 20.98 -7.83
CA TYR A 55 -5.30 21.87 -7.40
C TYR A 55 -5.83 23.03 -6.55
N GLU A 56 -6.86 23.75 -7.01
CA GLU A 56 -7.45 24.87 -6.29
C GLU A 56 -8.04 24.48 -4.93
N LYS A 57 -8.66 23.29 -4.84
CA LYS A 57 -9.14 22.75 -3.56
C LYS A 57 -8.00 22.43 -2.60
N LEU A 58 -6.98 21.74 -3.07
CA LEU A 58 -5.86 21.32 -2.23
C LEU A 58 -5.00 22.50 -1.77
N MET A 59 -4.83 23.52 -2.59
CA MET A 59 -4.06 24.72 -2.21
C MET A 59 -4.68 25.51 -1.05
N LYS A 60 -5.97 25.35 -0.77
CA LYS A 60 -6.63 25.92 0.42
C LYS A 60 -6.31 25.16 1.71
N ARG A 61 -5.75 23.94 1.61
CA ARG A 61 -5.38 23.11 2.74
C ARG A 61 -3.98 23.49 3.26
N LYS A 62 -3.79 23.38 4.57
CA LYS A 62 -2.46 23.53 5.19
C LYS A 62 -1.58 22.32 4.81
N LEU A 63 -0.26 22.53 4.81
CA LEU A 63 0.69 21.42 4.74
C LEU A 63 0.50 20.52 5.98
N SER A 64 0.53 19.22 5.77
CA SER A 64 0.53 18.27 6.88
C SER A 64 1.84 18.42 7.65
N GLN A 65 1.74 18.46 8.98
CA GLN A 65 2.90 18.27 9.83
C GLN A 65 2.93 16.79 10.24
N ALA A 66 4.07 16.14 10.06
CA ALA A 66 4.26 14.80 10.58
C ALA A 66 4.06 14.85 12.09
N SER A 67 3.01 14.20 12.60
CA SER A 67 2.77 14.06 14.01
C SER A 67 3.21 12.64 14.40
N ALA A 68 4.02 12.53 15.44
CA ALA A 68 4.46 11.24 15.95
C ALA A 68 3.32 10.42 16.58
N ASP A 69 2.18 11.05 16.87
CA ASP A 69 1.13 10.50 17.73
C ASP A 69 -0.08 9.93 16.96
N ASP A 70 -0.05 9.91 15.64
CA ASP A 70 -1.23 9.50 14.85
C ASP A 70 -1.43 7.98 14.78
N GLY A 71 -0.47 7.19 15.27
CA GLY A 71 -0.56 5.73 15.44
C GLY A 71 -0.61 4.92 14.12
N VAL A 72 -0.88 5.57 12.98
CA VAL A 72 -0.98 4.96 11.65
C VAL A 72 -0.31 5.83 10.59
N ASP A 73 0.27 5.18 9.58
CA ASP A 73 0.89 5.86 8.45
C ASP A 73 -0.03 5.78 7.20
N PHE A 74 -0.44 6.96 6.71
CA PHE A 74 -1.05 7.14 5.40
C PHE A 74 0.06 7.25 4.38
N GLY A 75 0.38 6.13 3.75
CA GLY A 75 1.55 5.99 2.94
C GLY A 75 1.29 6.05 1.43
N LEU A 76 2.37 6.21 0.69
CA LEU A 76 2.38 6.22 -0.77
C LEU A 76 3.60 5.50 -1.30
N HIS A 77 3.38 4.59 -2.26
CA HIS A 77 4.42 3.97 -3.03
C HIS A 77 4.64 4.70 -4.37
N GLY A 78 5.87 4.67 -4.87
CA GLY A 78 6.16 5.03 -6.25
C GLY A 78 6.47 6.50 -6.51
N MET A 79 6.94 7.22 -5.50
CA MET A 79 7.65 8.49 -5.73
C MET A 79 9.07 8.26 -6.28
N GLU A 80 9.37 7.03 -6.65
CA GLU A 80 10.57 6.67 -7.40
C GLU A 80 10.56 7.35 -8.75
N ILE A 81 11.54 8.16 -8.97
CA ILE A 81 11.66 8.92 -10.20
C ILE A 81 12.78 8.28 -11.01
N PRO A 82 12.47 7.71 -12.18
CA PRO A 82 13.54 7.42 -13.11
C PRO A 82 14.26 8.73 -13.40
N ALA A 83 15.56 8.75 -13.13
CA ALA A 83 16.49 9.86 -13.24
C ALA A 83 15.85 11.16 -13.72
N VAL A 84 15.65 12.11 -12.82
CA VAL A 84 15.05 13.42 -13.15
C VAL A 84 15.99 14.11 -14.13
N LYS A 85 15.68 13.98 -15.40
CA LYS A 85 16.58 14.40 -16.48
C LYS A 85 16.61 15.91 -16.68
N THR A 86 15.57 16.63 -16.23
CA THR A 86 15.45 18.05 -16.48
C THR A 86 15.06 18.85 -15.23
N THR A 87 15.41 20.14 -15.19
CA THR A 87 14.97 21.06 -14.13
C THR A 87 13.44 21.20 -14.08
N GLY A 88 12.76 21.12 -15.22
CA GLY A 88 11.30 21.18 -15.29
C GLY A 88 10.63 19.98 -14.63
N ASP A 89 11.20 18.78 -14.74
CA ASP A 89 10.68 17.60 -14.08
C ASP A 89 10.82 17.72 -12.57
N ARG A 90 11.95 18.23 -12.07
CA ARG A 90 12.15 18.48 -10.63
C ARG A 90 11.12 19.45 -10.05
N ALA A 91 10.77 20.50 -10.77
CA ALA A 91 9.73 21.43 -10.33
C ALA A 91 8.34 20.80 -10.25
N LYS A 92 7.97 19.95 -11.23
CA LYS A 92 6.71 19.19 -11.21
C LYS A 92 6.65 18.25 -10.02
N ILE A 93 7.75 17.60 -9.71
CA ILE A 93 7.86 16.66 -8.61
C ILE A 93 7.81 17.37 -7.26
N ASP A 94 8.52 18.48 -7.10
CA ASP A 94 8.42 19.32 -5.90
C ASP A 94 6.96 19.75 -5.65
N LYS A 95 6.25 20.12 -6.72
CA LYS A 95 4.82 20.42 -6.65
C LYS A 95 3.96 19.22 -6.25
N ALA A 96 4.27 18.03 -6.76
CA ALA A 96 3.58 16.81 -6.37
C ALA A 96 3.80 16.51 -4.88
N TYR A 97 5.01 16.64 -4.36
CA TYR A 97 5.28 16.51 -2.91
C TYR A 97 4.50 17.52 -2.07
N GLU A 98 4.40 18.79 -2.54
CA GLU A 98 3.57 19.79 -1.88
C GLU A 98 2.11 19.35 -1.78
N LEU A 99 1.52 18.90 -2.88
CA LEU A 99 0.14 18.42 -2.91
C LEU A 99 -0.04 17.17 -2.03
N LEU A 100 0.90 16.23 -2.05
CA LEU A 100 0.88 15.06 -1.18
C LEU A 100 0.91 15.44 0.31
N SER A 101 1.71 16.44 0.68
CA SER A 101 1.67 16.98 2.06
C SER A 101 0.32 17.59 2.39
N ARG A 102 -0.29 18.34 1.47
CA ARG A 102 -1.62 18.95 1.69
C ARG A 102 -2.75 17.94 1.81
N VAL A 103 -2.65 16.79 1.18
CA VAL A 103 -3.61 15.70 1.36
C VAL A 103 -3.32 14.83 2.58
N GLY A 104 -2.16 15.00 3.22
CA GLY A 104 -1.82 14.35 4.47
C GLY A 104 -1.05 13.04 4.33
N VAL A 105 -0.46 12.76 3.17
CA VAL A 105 0.57 11.71 3.03
C VAL A 105 1.69 12.01 4.02
N ASN A 106 1.98 11.06 4.90
CA ASN A 106 2.98 11.25 5.96
C ASN A 106 4.16 10.28 5.82
N SER A 107 4.08 9.33 4.88
CA SER A 107 5.11 8.33 4.68
C SER A 107 5.22 7.90 3.23
N LEU A 108 6.43 7.62 2.78
CA LEU A 108 6.75 7.21 1.41
C LEU A 108 7.45 5.86 1.44
N ARG A 109 7.14 4.99 0.47
CA ARG A 109 7.87 3.76 0.20
C ARG A 109 8.64 3.88 -1.10
N SER A 110 9.93 3.58 -1.09
CA SER A 110 10.75 3.62 -2.32
C SER A 110 11.90 2.62 -2.32
N ALA A 111 12.41 2.30 -3.52
CA ALA A 111 13.52 1.37 -3.74
C ALA A 111 14.83 2.09 -4.15
N GLU A 112 14.95 3.40 -3.88
CA GLU A 112 16.14 4.15 -4.31
C GLU A 112 17.42 3.72 -3.59
N THR A 113 17.29 3.18 -2.37
CA THR A 113 18.39 2.58 -1.60
C THR A 113 18.78 1.17 -2.07
N ALA A 114 18.07 0.57 -3.03
CA ALA A 114 18.42 -0.75 -3.57
C ALA A 114 19.89 -0.80 -4.00
N TRP A 115 20.60 -1.87 -3.59
CA TRP A 115 22.06 -1.94 -3.76
C TRP A 115 22.52 -1.68 -5.20
N HIS A 116 21.85 -2.28 -6.20
CA HIS A 116 22.22 -2.06 -7.61
C HIS A 116 22.02 -0.61 -8.11
N ARG A 117 21.22 0.20 -7.40
CA ARG A 117 20.97 1.62 -7.76
C ARG A 117 22.02 2.54 -7.19
N VAL A 118 22.47 2.26 -5.97
CA VAL A 118 23.48 3.07 -5.29
C VAL A 118 24.92 2.60 -5.60
N ALA A 119 25.07 1.41 -6.19
CA ALA A 119 26.36 0.79 -6.44
C ALA A 119 27.07 1.34 -7.69
N ASP A 120 28.37 1.49 -7.60
CA ASP A 120 29.25 1.63 -8.74
C ASP A 120 29.48 0.29 -9.47
N LYS A 121 30.35 0.30 -10.47
CA LYS A 121 30.72 -0.92 -11.22
C LYS A 121 31.37 -2.02 -10.35
N ASN A 122 31.96 -1.67 -9.21
CA ASN A 122 32.59 -2.59 -8.27
C ASN A 122 31.63 -3.07 -7.18
N GLY A 123 30.39 -2.54 -7.15
CA GLY A 123 29.38 -2.84 -6.16
C GLY A 123 29.49 -1.97 -4.90
N ASP A 124 30.36 -0.98 -4.88
CA ASP A 124 30.51 -0.08 -3.75
C ASP A 124 29.42 1.01 -3.81
N PRO A 125 28.72 1.32 -2.70
CA PRO A 125 27.62 2.27 -2.69
C PRO A 125 28.16 3.71 -2.70
N THR A 126 28.18 4.31 -3.87
CA THR A 126 28.78 5.63 -4.14
C THR A 126 27.82 6.64 -4.74
N ASN A 127 26.65 6.20 -5.25
CA ASN A 127 25.69 7.06 -5.91
C ASN A 127 24.38 7.18 -5.12
N PHE A 128 24.21 8.25 -4.38
CA PHE A 128 23.01 8.54 -3.59
C PHE A 128 22.17 9.69 -4.17
N THR A 129 22.40 10.10 -5.41
CA THR A 129 21.75 11.29 -6.00
C THR A 129 20.24 11.25 -5.91
N GLU A 130 19.60 10.11 -6.23
CA GLU A 130 18.14 9.96 -6.17
C GLU A 130 17.66 9.82 -4.72
N VAL A 131 18.40 9.13 -3.88
CA VAL A 131 18.12 9.03 -2.44
C VAL A 131 18.13 10.42 -1.80
N ASP A 132 19.15 11.23 -2.08
CA ASP A 132 19.28 12.60 -1.57
C ASP A 132 18.12 13.49 -1.99
N PHE A 133 17.70 13.36 -3.26
CA PHE A 133 16.57 14.14 -3.75
C PHE A 133 15.29 13.78 -2.96
N GLN A 134 14.97 12.50 -2.81
CA GLN A 134 13.79 12.07 -2.07
C GLN A 134 13.85 12.46 -0.60
N LEU A 135 15.00 12.28 0.05
CA LEU A 135 15.19 12.66 1.46
C LEU A 135 15.01 14.17 1.67
N LYS A 136 15.52 15.00 0.77
CA LYS A 136 15.33 16.47 0.80
C LYS A 136 13.87 16.85 0.63
N MET A 137 13.17 16.23 -0.32
CA MET A 137 11.74 16.50 -0.55
C MET A 137 10.91 16.06 0.65
N ALA A 138 11.11 14.86 1.16
CA ALA A 138 10.39 14.36 2.33
C ALA A 138 10.63 15.25 3.56
N LYS A 139 11.87 15.66 3.81
CA LYS A 139 12.21 16.60 4.89
C LYS A 139 11.51 17.95 4.72
N LYS A 140 11.49 18.50 3.51
CA LYS A 140 10.81 19.77 3.19
C LYS A 140 9.32 19.72 3.48
N TYR A 141 8.68 18.58 3.23
CA TYR A 141 7.23 18.41 3.32
C TYR A 141 6.77 17.57 4.51
N GLY A 142 7.66 17.27 5.46
CA GLY A 142 7.32 16.63 6.73
C GLY A 142 6.92 15.15 6.62
N MET A 143 7.51 14.41 5.67
CA MET A 143 7.24 13.00 5.44
C MET A 143 8.35 12.11 5.99
N SER A 144 8.01 10.87 6.30
CA SER A 144 8.97 9.81 6.63
C SER A 144 9.19 8.86 5.45
N HIS A 145 10.21 8.01 5.55
CA HIS A 145 10.47 6.97 4.56
C HIS A 145 10.41 5.56 5.14
N LEU A 146 9.92 4.63 4.32
CA LEU A 146 10.25 3.23 4.28
C LEU A 146 11.09 3.01 3.03
N PHE A 147 12.34 2.59 3.19
CA PHE A 147 13.20 2.22 2.08
C PHE A 147 13.33 0.72 1.89
N LEU A 148 13.33 0.29 0.63
CA LEU A 148 13.64 -1.08 0.25
C LEU A 148 15.15 -1.31 0.23
N PHE A 149 15.59 -2.31 0.97
CA PHE A 149 16.95 -2.82 0.98
C PHE A 149 17.05 -4.15 0.21
N GLY A 150 18.24 -4.54 -0.13
CA GLY A 150 18.49 -5.70 -0.98
C GLY A 150 18.69 -5.31 -2.45
N TYR A 151 18.16 -6.09 -3.37
CA TYR A 151 18.35 -5.91 -4.81
C TYR A 151 19.82 -5.76 -5.21
N PRO A 152 20.67 -6.76 -4.93
CA PRO A 152 22.09 -6.65 -5.19
C PRO A 152 22.40 -6.59 -6.70
N PRO A 153 23.56 -6.04 -7.10
CA PRO A 153 24.01 -6.18 -8.48
C PRO A 153 24.07 -7.65 -8.89
N ALA A 154 23.57 -7.98 -10.08
CA ALA A 154 23.36 -9.34 -10.54
C ALA A 154 24.58 -10.27 -10.36
N LYS A 155 25.78 -9.76 -10.52
CA LYS A 155 27.05 -10.52 -10.38
C LYS A 155 27.34 -11.01 -8.94
N TYR A 156 26.65 -10.46 -7.94
CA TYR A 156 26.80 -10.81 -6.53
C TYR A 156 25.69 -11.71 -5.99
N THR A 157 24.86 -12.23 -6.85
CA THR A 157 23.69 -13.03 -6.47
C THR A 157 23.78 -14.48 -6.92
N VAL A 158 23.05 -15.35 -6.22
CA VAL A 158 23.03 -16.80 -6.53
C VAL A 158 22.39 -17.13 -7.89
N ALA A 159 21.53 -16.27 -8.41
CA ALA A 159 20.88 -16.46 -9.70
C ALA A 159 21.43 -15.57 -10.82
N HIS A 160 22.48 -14.80 -10.58
CA HIS A 160 22.98 -13.77 -11.49
C HIS A 160 21.86 -12.80 -11.96
N ASN A 161 20.95 -12.48 -11.05
CA ASN A 161 19.82 -11.59 -11.25
C ASN A 161 19.61 -10.72 -9.99
N LYS A 162 19.36 -9.42 -10.16
CA LYS A 162 19.12 -8.49 -9.04
C LYS A 162 17.93 -8.86 -8.17
N LEU A 163 17.01 -9.71 -8.65
CA LEU A 163 15.85 -10.22 -7.93
C LEU A 163 16.17 -11.56 -7.22
N SER A 164 17.37 -11.70 -6.69
CA SER A 164 17.86 -12.90 -6.04
C SER A 164 18.67 -12.58 -4.79
N ALA A 165 18.77 -13.55 -3.88
CA ALA A 165 19.59 -13.43 -2.69
C ALA A 165 21.07 -13.18 -3.04
N VAL A 166 21.76 -12.54 -2.13
CA VAL A 166 23.22 -12.38 -2.18
C VAL A 166 23.88 -13.75 -2.11
N ASP A 167 24.83 -14.00 -3.00
CA ASP A 167 25.69 -15.18 -2.90
C ASP A 167 26.56 -15.07 -1.63
N PRO A 168 26.60 -16.08 -0.75
CA PRO A 168 27.36 -16.03 0.50
C PRO A 168 28.83 -15.60 0.36
N ARG A 169 29.44 -15.85 -0.79
CA ARG A 169 30.81 -15.38 -1.11
C ARG A 169 30.96 -13.85 -1.08
N PHE A 170 29.85 -13.12 -1.17
CA PHE A 170 29.83 -11.67 -1.25
C PHE A 170 29.14 -10.98 -0.05
N TYR A 171 28.92 -11.70 1.04
CA TYR A 171 28.30 -11.13 2.24
C TYR A 171 29.07 -9.95 2.84
N ASP A 172 30.40 -9.92 2.70
CA ASP A 172 31.19 -8.77 3.18
C ASP A 172 30.93 -7.51 2.34
N LYS A 173 30.75 -7.65 1.02
CA LYS A 173 30.31 -6.53 0.17
C LYS A 173 28.89 -6.08 0.51
N TYR A 174 28.01 -7.02 0.82
CA TYR A 174 26.64 -6.71 1.25
C TYR A 174 26.62 -5.95 2.58
N LYS A 175 27.40 -6.37 3.56
CA LYS A 175 27.56 -5.62 4.83
C LYS A 175 28.12 -4.22 4.60
N ASN A 176 29.11 -4.05 3.74
CA ASN A 176 29.61 -2.73 3.37
C ASN A 176 28.53 -1.85 2.75
N TYR A 177 27.71 -2.41 1.83
CA TYR A 177 26.56 -1.71 1.27
C TYR A 177 25.59 -1.26 2.37
N LEU A 178 25.24 -2.13 3.31
CA LEU A 178 24.33 -1.80 4.41
C LEU A 178 24.91 -0.68 5.30
N ASP A 179 26.16 -0.83 5.73
CA ASP A 179 26.84 0.14 6.61
C ASP A 179 26.92 1.54 5.97
N VAL A 180 27.35 1.61 4.70
CA VAL A 180 27.51 2.90 3.99
C VAL A 180 26.15 3.53 3.72
N THR A 181 25.16 2.75 3.28
CA THR A 181 23.80 3.26 2.99
C THR A 181 23.14 3.76 4.27
N LEU A 182 23.17 2.99 5.36
CA LEU A 182 22.57 3.42 6.64
C LEU A 182 23.27 4.68 7.17
N LYS A 183 24.61 4.78 7.08
CA LYS A 183 25.33 6.00 7.45
C LYS A 183 24.86 7.21 6.62
N HIS A 184 24.60 7.01 5.33
CA HIS A 184 24.11 8.08 4.45
C HIS A 184 22.68 8.54 4.83
N LEU A 185 21.84 7.65 5.34
CA LEU A 185 20.48 7.96 5.79
C LEU A 185 20.43 8.68 7.15
N ALA A 186 21.57 8.78 7.85
CA ALA A 186 21.61 9.37 9.20
C ALA A 186 21.13 10.84 9.20
N GLY A 187 20.30 11.20 10.18
CA GLY A 187 19.75 12.56 10.30
C GLY A 187 18.52 12.86 9.45
N TYR A 188 18.02 11.85 8.74
CA TYR A 188 16.74 11.92 8.01
C TYR A 188 15.66 11.10 8.72
N ASN A 189 14.39 11.41 8.42
CA ASN A 189 13.25 10.71 9.01
C ASN A 189 12.95 9.38 8.25
N VAL A 190 13.84 8.40 8.43
CA VAL A 190 13.64 7.05 7.93
C VAL A 190 13.12 6.17 9.06
N LYS A 191 11.88 5.70 8.94
CA LYS A 191 11.22 4.87 9.97
C LYS A 191 11.49 3.39 9.78
N TYR A 192 11.55 2.93 8.51
CA TYR A 192 11.54 1.52 8.17
C TYR A 192 12.58 1.18 7.10
N ALA A 193 13.17 0.01 7.24
CA ALA A 193 14.01 -0.66 6.24
C ALA A 193 13.37 -2.02 5.89
N GLU A 194 12.76 -2.13 4.72
CA GLU A 194 12.09 -3.33 4.23
C GLU A 194 13.06 -4.13 3.37
N LEU A 195 13.25 -5.41 3.69
CA LEU A 195 14.15 -6.28 2.93
C LEU A 195 13.43 -6.96 1.78
N GLY A 196 13.78 -6.56 0.57
CA GLY A 196 13.24 -7.14 -0.66
C GLY A 196 11.79 -6.70 -0.93
N ASN A 197 11.19 -7.27 -1.96
CA ASN A 197 9.80 -7.07 -2.36
C ASN A 197 9.22 -8.41 -2.80
N GLU A 198 8.04 -8.78 -2.30
CA GLU A 198 7.32 -9.98 -2.68
C GLU A 198 8.20 -11.24 -2.66
N VAL A 199 9.01 -11.34 -1.60
CA VAL A 199 10.03 -12.40 -1.47
C VAL A 199 9.45 -13.80 -1.38
N ASP A 200 8.16 -13.90 -1.10
CA ASP A 200 7.39 -15.14 -1.11
C ASP A 200 6.96 -15.58 -2.53
N ALA A 201 7.37 -14.83 -3.57
CA ALA A 201 7.21 -15.20 -4.97
C ALA A 201 8.54 -15.67 -5.58
N PRO A 202 8.99 -16.92 -5.32
CA PRO A 202 10.36 -17.36 -5.54
C PRO A 202 10.81 -17.42 -6.99
N ASN A 203 9.88 -17.42 -7.93
CA ASN A 203 10.20 -17.41 -9.36
C ASN A 203 10.22 -16.01 -9.99
N THR A 204 9.86 -14.99 -9.22
CA THR A 204 9.70 -13.63 -9.72
C THR A 204 10.62 -12.67 -8.98
N TRP A 205 10.51 -12.61 -7.65
CA TRP A 205 11.18 -11.59 -6.84
C TRP A 205 12.27 -12.13 -5.91
N TRP A 206 12.34 -13.45 -5.71
CA TRP A 206 13.36 -14.11 -4.89
C TRP A 206 13.91 -15.33 -5.62
N MET A 207 14.41 -15.09 -6.82
CA MET A 207 14.80 -16.13 -7.79
C MET A 207 15.92 -17.02 -7.26
N ARG A 208 15.68 -18.36 -7.29
CA ARG A 208 16.64 -19.39 -6.84
C ARG A 208 17.17 -19.19 -5.42
N SER A 209 16.42 -18.48 -4.59
CA SER A 209 16.83 -18.16 -3.23
C SER A 209 15.94 -18.86 -2.22
N THR A 210 16.47 -19.06 -1.02
CA THR A 210 15.80 -19.84 0.03
C THR A 210 15.36 -18.95 1.18
N PRO A 211 14.38 -19.39 2.01
CA PRO A 211 14.06 -18.71 3.26
C PRO A 211 15.27 -18.53 4.19
N GLY A 212 16.21 -19.49 4.21
CA GLY A 212 17.43 -19.38 5.01
C GLY A 212 18.34 -18.23 4.58
N MET A 213 18.50 -18.01 3.28
CA MET A 213 19.23 -16.85 2.75
C MET A 213 18.55 -15.55 3.15
N TYR A 214 17.21 -15.50 3.05
CA TYR A 214 16.42 -14.35 3.43
C TYR A 214 16.58 -13.98 4.91
N VAL A 215 16.48 -14.97 5.80
CA VAL A 215 16.69 -14.78 7.24
C VAL A 215 18.11 -14.32 7.53
N THR A 216 19.10 -14.82 6.80
CA THR A 216 20.50 -14.40 6.95
C THR A 216 20.71 -12.95 6.53
N GLU A 217 20.13 -12.52 5.39
CA GLU A 217 20.20 -11.13 4.94
C GLU A 217 19.43 -10.17 5.88
N MET A 218 18.26 -10.60 6.41
CA MET A 218 17.51 -9.84 7.40
C MET A 218 18.32 -9.67 8.71
N LYS A 219 19.00 -10.72 9.15
CA LYS A 219 19.91 -10.64 10.29
C LYS A 219 21.00 -9.58 10.06
N MET A 220 21.67 -9.60 8.90
CA MET A 220 22.70 -8.63 8.55
C MET A 220 22.14 -7.20 8.53
N LEU A 221 20.96 -6.99 7.97
CA LEU A 221 20.30 -5.68 7.98
C LEU A 221 20.01 -5.20 9.40
N LYS A 222 19.47 -6.09 10.27
CA LYS A 222 19.22 -5.77 11.67
C LYS A 222 20.48 -5.40 12.43
N GLU A 223 21.55 -6.18 12.27
CA GLU A 223 22.85 -5.92 12.89
C GLU A 223 23.46 -4.58 12.42
N ALA A 224 23.37 -4.29 11.12
CA ALA A 224 23.86 -3.02 10.57
C ALA A 224 23.08 -1.81 11.12
N ILE A 225 21.75 -1.90 11.25
CA ILE A 225 20.92 -0.86 11.85
C ILE A 225 21.30 -0.65 13.32
N GLN A 226 21.45 -1.72 14.10
CA GLN A 226 21.87 -1.64 15.49
C GLN A 226 23.26 -0.97 15.63
N LYS A 227 24.22 -1.37 14.80
CA LYS A 227 25.56 -0.76 14.75
C LYS A 227 25.52 0.71 14.37
N SER A 228 24.61 1.13 13.51
CA SER A 228 24.45 2.53 13.11
C SER A 228 23.89 3.44 14.19
N GLY A 229 23.29 2.90 15.24
CA GLY A 229 22.62 3.64 16.32
C GLY A 229 21.33 4.36 15.89
N GLN A 230 20.82 4.11 14.69
CA GLN A 230 19.62 4.76 14.18
C GLN A 230 18.35 4.02 14.64
N ASN A 231 17.28 4.76 14.88
CA ASN A 231 15.97 4.19 15.22
C ASN A 231 15.18 3.81 13.97
N ILE A 232 15.74 2.92 13.15
CA ILE A 232 15.09 2.36 11.96
C ILE A 232 14.60 0.96 12.29
N LYS A 233 13.34 0.65 11.97
CA LYS A 233 12.74 -0.67 12.19
C LYS A 233 12.88 -1.53 10.94
N THR A 234 13.31 -2.77 11.11
CA THR A 234 13.36 -3.76 10.04
C THR A 234 11.97 -4.27 9.71
N VAL A 235 11.68 -4.42 8.41
CA VAL A 235 10.39 -4.93 7.91
C VAL A 235 10.63 -6.15 7.01
N ALA A 236 9.89 -7.22 7.26
CA ALA A 236 10.04 -8.47 6.54
C ALA A 236 8.87 -8.76 5.61
N PHE A 237 9.19 -9.34 4.45
CA PHE A 237 8.39 -10.05 3.47
C PHE A 237 7.85 -9.21 2.31
N ALA A 238 7.10 -8.12 2.52
CA ALA A 238 6.24 -7.56 1.46
C ALA A 238 5.45 -8.68 0.75
N ALA A 239 4.80 -9.53 1.55
CA ALA A 239 4.24 -10.80 1.09
C ALA A 239 2.99 -10.58 0.24
N THR A 240 2.94 -11.20 -0.93
CA THR A 240 1.75 -11.17 -1.79
C THR A 240 0.83 -12.33 -1.53
N TYR A 241 1.39 -13.41 -1.11
CA TYR A 241 0.69 -14.65 -0.93
C TYR A 241 -0.44 -14.86 -1.95
N SER A 242 -0.13 -14.78 -3.20
CA SER A 242 -1.11 -15.06 -4.25
C SER A 242 -1.17 -16.57 -4.51
N ARG A 243 -2.38 -17.13 -4.49
CA ARG A 243 -2.63 -18.51 -4.95
C ARG A 243 -2.22 -18.69 -6.40
N SER A 244 -2.34 -17.67 -7.21
CA SER A 244 -2.03 -17.69 -8.64
C SER A 244 -0.54 -17.76 -8.94
N LEU A 245 0.31 -17.30 -8.03
CA LEU A 245 1.76 -17.43 -8.17
C LEU A 245 2.27 -18.85 -7.88
N THR A 246 1.38 -19.72 -7.50
CA THR A 246 1.67 -21.09 -7.11
C THR A 246 1.39 -22.12 -8.19
N GLN A 247 1.36 -21.75 -9.45
CA GLN A 247 1.34 -22.75 -10.51
C GLN A 247 2.54 -23.69 -10.32
N GLY A 248 2.25 -24.89 -9.85
CA GLY A 248 3.26 -25.93 -9.56
C GLY A 248 3.65 -26.08 -8.09
N GLY A 249 3.08 -25.31 -7.18
CA GLY A 249 3.41 -25.48 -5.79
C GLY A 249 2.56 -24.59 -4.91
N LEU A 250 1.38 -25.03 -4.68
CA LEU A 250 0.28 -24.43 -3.93
C LEU A 250 0.64 -23.70 -2.66
N SER A 251 1.71 -23.37 -2.31
CA SER A 251 2.07 -22.79 -1.06
C SER A 251 3.47 -22.22 -1.07
N GLY A 252 3.96 -21.90 -2.26
CA GLY A 252 5.29 -21.30 -2.40
C GLY A 252 5.44 -20.13 -1.43
N GLY A 253 4.50 -19.20 -1.46
CA GLY A 253 4.49 -18.04 -0.59
C GLY A 253 4.29 -18.38 0.88
N ARG A 254 3.28 -19.19 1.23
CA ARG A 254 3.04 -19.62 2.61
C ARG A 254 4.20 -20.45 3.15
N ARG A 255 4.73 -21.38 2.37
CA ARG A 255 5.91 -22.16 2.77
C ARG A 255 7.12 -21.26 3.01
N PHE A 256 7.31 -20.24 2.19
CA PHE A 256 8.40 -19.31 2.37
C PHE A 256 8.28 -18.58 3.69
N VAL A 257 7.11 -18.02 3.99
CA VAL A 257 6.81 -17.28 5.22
C VAL A 257 6.94 -18.21 6.44
N ASP A 258 6.25 -19.37 6.45
CA ASP A 258 6.30 -20.34 7.54
C ASP A 258 7.74 -20.83 7.81
N LYS A 259 8.49 -21.18 6.76
CA LYS A 259 9.90 -21.58 6.93
C LYS A 259 10.79 -20.46 7.44
N SER A 260 10.54 -19.22 7.05
CA SER A 260 11.28 -18.06 7.55
C SER A 260 11.03 -17.87 9.05
N PHE A 261 9.80 -18.03 9.51
CA PHE A 261 9.47 -18.00 10.94
C PHE A 261 10.14 -19.16 11.70
N LYS A 262 10.08 -20.39 11.18
CA LYS A 262 10.79 -21.55 11.76
C LYS A 262 12.29 -21.34 11.88
N LEU A 263 12.88 -20.55 11.00
CA LEU A 263 14.29 -20.16 11.01
C LEU A 263 14.58 -18.94 11.89
N GLY A 264 13.58 -18.38 12.57
CA GLY A 264 13.75 -17.32 13.55
C GLY A 264 13.81 -15.92 12.97
N ILE A 265 13.09 -15.64 11.88
CA ILE A 265 12.97 -14.28 11.30
C ILE A 265 12.42 -13.27 12.32
N ASP A 266 11.58 -13.73 13.26
CA ASP A 266 11.02 -12.97 14.36
C ASP A 266 12.06 -12.26 15.22
N LYS A 267 13.29 -12.80 15.32
CA LYS A 267 14.40 -12.19 16.06
C LYS A 267 14.98 -10.97 15.35
N TYR A 268 14.78 -10.86 14.05
CA TYR A 268 15.43 -9.85 13.21
C TYR A 268 14.43 -8.86 12.58
N ALA A 269 13.15 -9.20 12.48
CA ALA A 269 12.10 -8.34 11.99
C ALA A 269 11.42 -7.59 13.13
N ASP A 270 11.33 -6.26 13.05
CA ASP A 270 10.56 -5.42 13.99
C ASP A 270 9.10 -5.26 13.54
N ALA A 271 8.82 -5.47 12.26
CA ALA A 271 7.50 -5.44 11.66
C ALA A 271 7.43 -6.42 10.48
N TYR A 272 6.23 -6.72 10.05
CA TYR A 272 5.97 -7.55 8.87
C TYR A 272 5.15 -6.76 7.86
N SER A 273 5.29 -7.08 6.57
CA SER A 273 4.55 -6.41 5.52
C SER A 273 3.90 -7.37 4.54
N ILE A 274 2.81 -6.90 3.98
CA ILE A 274 2.00 -7.58 2.98
C ILE A 274 1.72 -6.63 1.81
N HIS A 275 1.35 -7.22 0.67
CA HIS A 275 0.74 -6.53 -0.46
C HIS A 275 -0.66 -7.10 -0.69
N HIS A 276 -1.66 -6.40 -0.21
CA HIS A 276 -3.03 -6.89 -0.22
C HIS A 276 -3.87 -6.14 -1.26
N PHE A 277 -3.72 -6.53 -2.52
CA PHE A 277 -4.35 -5.85 -3.66
C PHE A 277 -5.86 -6.04 -3.77
N VAL A 278 -6.44 -7.00 -3.05
CA VAL A 278 -7.88 -7.29 -3.14
C VAL A 278 -8.45 -7.58 -1.77
N PHE A 279 -9.02 -6.59 -1.12
CA PHE A 279 -9.72 -6.79 0.15
C PHE A 279 -10.88 -7.78 -0.01
N GLY A 280 -10.85 -8.86 0.75
CA GLY A 280 -11.88 -9.89 0.80
C GLY A 280 -11.72 -11.05 -0.17
N ALA A 281 -10.72 -11.06 -1.05
CA ALA A 281 -10.45 -12.20 -1.91
C ALA A 281 -9.62 -13.27 -1.20
N ASP A 282 -8.61 -12.82 -0.44
CA ASP A 282 -7.77 -13.66 0.43
C ASP A 282 -7.61 -12.97 1.78
N ASP A 283 -7.72 -13.72 2.85
CA ASP A 283 -7.44 -13.21 4.20
C ASP A 283 -5.92 -13.22 4.48
N LEU A 284 -5.17 -12.50 3.65
CA LEU A 284 -3.73 -12.37 3.83
C LEU A 284 -3.35 -11.72 5.16
N PRO A 285 -4.01 -10.62 5.60
CA PRO A 285 -3.74 -10.08 6.93
C PRO A 285 -4.00 -11.08 8.04
N GLY A 286 -5.13 -11.81 8.00
CA GLY A 286 -5.45 -12.85 9.00
C GLY A 286 -4.45 -14.00 8.98
N TYR A 287 -4.03 -14.44 7.80
CA TYR A 287 -2.96 -15.43 7.68
C TYR A 287 -1.65 -14.96 8.34
N MET A 288 -1.19 -13.75 8.01
CA MET A 288 0.04 -13.20 8.61
C MET A 288 -0.08 -13.06 10.12
N ARG A 289 -1.22 -12.58 10.64
CA ARG A 289 -1.49 -12.54 12.09
C ARG A 289 -1.41 -13.93 12.74
N SER A 290 -1.96 -14.95 12.08
CA SER A 290 -1.90 -16.33 12.51
C SER A 290 -0.46 -16.86 12.58
N GLU A 291 0.36 -16.58 11.56
CA GLU A 291 1.77 -16.94 11.55
C GLU A 291 2.55 -16.21 12.65
N MET A 292 2.35 -14.90 12.78
CA MET A 292 2.97 -14.10 13.84
C MET A 292 2.64 -14.65 15.25
N ALA A 293 1.39 -15.05 15.48
CA ALA A 293 0.95 -15.61 16.76
C ALA A 293 1.63 -16.95 17.10
N LYS A 294 1.86 -17.82 16.10
CA LYS A 294 2.57 -19.09 16.30
C LYS A 294 3.99 -18.92 16.85
N TYR A 295 4.61 -17.78 16.58
CA TYR A 295 6.00 -17.49 16.93
C TYR A 295 6.12 -16.34 17.96
N ASN A 296 5.05 -16.04 18.70
CA ASN A 296 5.00 -14.96 19.72
C ASN A 296 5.37 -13.57 19.16
N ALA A 297 5.04 -13.31 17.92
CA ALA A 297 5.30 -12.04 17.22
C ALA A 297 4.01 -11.22 16.98
N GLN A 298 2.89 -11.57 17.61
CA GLN A 298 1.57 -10.96 17.40
C GLN A 298 1.52 -9.47 17.74
N ASP A 299 2.40 -9.01 18.65
CA ASP A 299 2.47 -7.60 19.07
C ASP A 299 3.26 -6.71 18.10
N LYS A 300 3.92 -7.31 17.11
CA LYS A 300 4.66 -6.55 16.11
C LYS A 300 3.70 -5.94 15.08
N PRO A 301 4.01 -4.74 14.56
CA PRO A 301 3.21 -4.10 13.52
C PRO A 301 3.08 -4.95 12.27
N LEU A 302 1.88 -4.96 11.68
CA LEU A 302 1.63 -5.43 10.32
C LEU A 302 1.37 -4.21 9.43
N LEU A 303 2.07 -4.15 8.29
CA LEU A 303 2.03 -3.05 7.33
C LEU A 303 1.49 -3.58 6.00
N ASP A 304 0.75 -2.77 5.26
CA ASP A 304 0.46 -3.03 3.85
C ASP A 304 1.26 -2.03 3.02
N THR A 305 2.36 -2.51 2.42
CA THR A 305 3.36 -1.65 1.78
C THR A 305 3.14 -1.49 0.29
N GLU A 306 2.09 -2.11 -0.25
CA GLU A 306 1.62 -1.91 -1.63
C GLU A 306 0.14 -2.29 -1.74
N GLN A 307 -0.75 -1.31 -1.78
CA GLN A 307 -2.19 -1.52 -1.83
C GLN A 307 -2.81 -0.74 -2.99
N LEU A 308 -3.67 -1.44 -3.75
CA LEU A 308 -4.51 -0.85 -4.79
C LEU A 308 -5.98 -0.80 -4.34
N ASP A 309 -6.65 0.28 -4.69
CA ASP A 309 -8.10 0.37 -4.58
C ASP A 309 -8.75 -0.43 -5.72
N THR A 310 -9.05 -1.69 -5.44
CA THR A 310 -9.81 -2.52 -6.36
C THR A 310 -11.29 -2.49 -6.00
N ASN A 311 -12.16 -2.48 -7.00
CA ASN A 311 -13.58 -2.67 -6.74
C ASN A 311 -13.86 -4.12 -6.30
N SER A 312 -15.04 -4.36 -5.74
CA SER A 312 -15.48 -5.68 -5.27
C SER A 312 -15.50 -6.78 -6.33
N SER A 313 -15.29 -6.45 -7.61
CA SER A 313 -15.19 -7.40 -8.72
C SER A 313 -13.74 -7.80 -9.04
N GLY A 314 -12.75 -7.32 -8.27
CA GLY A 314 -11.32 -7.57 -8.54
C GLY A 314 -10.78 -6.85 -9.78
N ARG A 315 -11.50 -5.87 -10.29
CA ARG A 315 -11.04 -5.05 -11.41
C ARG A 315 -10.15 -3.94 -10.90
N TYR A 316 -9.07 -3.65 -11.59
CA TYR A 316 -8.09 -2.60 -11.26
C TYR A 316 -8.61 -1.17 -11.48
N GLN A 317 -9.89 -1.00 -11.76
CA GLN A 317 -10.53 0.29 -11.81
C GLN A 317 -11.51 0.41 -10.65
N SER A 318 -11.10 1.22 -9.73
CA SER A 318 -11.92 1.68 -8.64
C SER A 318 -12.44 3.07 -8.93
N ASN A 319 -13.56 3.39 -8.35
CA ASN A 319 -13.95 4.78 -8.25
C ASN A 319 -12.91 5.54 -7.41
N PRO A 320 -12.70 6.84 -7.65
CA PRO A 320 -11.74 7.63 -6.88
C PRO A 320 -11.90 7.51 -5.36
N TYR A 321 -13.13 7.34 -4.89
CA TYR A 321 -13.49 7.25 -3.48
C TYR A 321 -13.30 5.86 -2.85
N ASP A 322 -13.03 4.80 -3.62
CA ASP A 322 -12.77 3.46 -3.07
C ASP A 322 -11.47 3.42 -2.24
N LEU A 323 -10.57 4.34 -2.49
CA LEU A 323 -9.38 4.57 -1.69
C LEU A 323 -9.69 4.86 -0.20
N ILE A 324 -10.79 5.56 0.09
CA ILE A 324 -11.24 5.84 1.47
C ILE A 324 -11.58 4.52 2.17
N LYS A 325 -12.32 3.63 1.46
CA LYS A 325 -12.71 2.30 1.97
C LYS A 325 -11.49 1.44 2.25
N LEU A 326 -10.49 1.55 1.38
CA LEU A 326 -9.21 0.85 1.50
C LEU A 326 -8.50 1.22 2.81
N PHE A 327 -8.31 2.49 3.09
CA PHE A 327 -7.68 2.94 4.33
C PHE A 327 -8.50 2.55 5.57
N ALA A 328 -9.83 2.75 5.54
CA ALA A 328 -10.68 2.42 6.68
C ALA A 328 -10.63 0.93 7.03
N ARG A 329 -10.72 0.06 6.04
CA ARG A 329 -10.61 -1.39 6.25
C ARG A 329 -9.20 -1.80 6.68
N GLY A 330 -8.18 -1.25 6.05
CA GLY A 330 -6.79 -1.49 6.42
C GLY A 330 -6.55 -1.21 7.89
N PHE A 331 -6.90 -0.03 8.35
CA PHE A 331 -6.64 0.38 9.74
C PHE A 331 -7.58 -0.25 10.76
N TYR A 332 -8.86 -0.38 10.46
CA TYR A 332 -9.87 -0.73 11.47
C TYR A 332 -10.38 -2.17 11.40
N VAL A 333 -10.31 -2.82 10.25
CA VAL A 333 -10.68 -4.23 10.10
C VAL A 333 -9.46 -5.13 10.28
N TYR A 334 -8.34 -4.75 9.63
CA TYR A 334 -7.11 -5.56 9.60
C TYR A 334 -6.03 -5.11 10.58
N ASP A 335 -6.29 -4.02 11.34
CA ASP A 335 -5.34 -3.44 12.32
C ASP A 335 -3.95 -3.20 11.72
N LEU A 336 -3.91 -2.72 10.48
CA LEU A 336 -2.65 -2.33 9.85
C LEU A 336 -2.15 -1.02 10.46
N LYS A 337 -0.85 -0.89 10.67
CA LYS A 337 -0.24 0.34 11.19
C LYS A 337 0.25 1.28 10.08
N ARG A 338 0.24 0.80 8.86
CA ARG A 338 0.61 1.53 7.65
C ARG A 338 -0.12 0.93 6.45
N VAL A 339 -0.59 1.79 5.56
CA VAL A 339 -1.10 1.41 4.24
C VAL A 339 -0.47 2.34 3.21
N ASP A 340 0.31 1.78 2.29
CA ASP A 340 0.89 2.50 1.17
C ASP A 340 0.02 2.33 -0.07
N TYR A 341 -0.62 3.41 -0.50
CA TYR A 341 -1.36 3.38 -1.76
C TYR A 341 -0.39 3.21 -2.94
N TYR A 342 -0.69 2.29 -3.83
CA TYR A 342 0.00 2.09 -5.09
C TYR A 342 -0.83 2.68 -6.22
N LEU A 343 -0.51 3.81 -6.83
CA LEU A 343 0.81 4.35 -7.03
C LEU A 343 0.75 5.89 -7.07
N ALA A 344 1.89 6.56 -6.89
CA ALA A 344 1.93 8.03 -6.96
C ALA A 344 1.55 8.57 -8.34
N LYS A 345 2.07 8.00 -9.41
CA LYS A 345 1.94 8.47 -10.78
C LYS A 345 1.45 7.37 -11.72
N ASP A 346 0.63 7.71 -12.69
CA ASP A 346 0.26 6.79 -13.78
C ASP A 346 1.50 6.23 -14.46
N ARG A 347 1.47 4.96 -14.82
CA ARG A 347 2.67 4.23 -15.23
C ARG A 347 2.48 3.51 -16.56
N TYR A 348 3.47 3.63 -17.43
CA TYR A 348 3.59 2.79 -18.62
C TYR A 348 4.19 1.44 -18.27
N LEU A 349 3.49 0.37 -18.64
CA LEU A 349 3.96 -1.01 -18.54
C LEU A 349 3.74 -1.71 -19.89
N ASN A 350 4.80 -2.24 -20.49
CA ASN A 350 4.74 -2.90 -21.78
C ASN A 350 4.05 -2.06 -22.90
N GLY A 351 4.32 -0.76 -22.93
CA GLY A 351 3.76 0.17 -23.90
C GLY A 351 2.30 0.58 -23.65
N LYS A 352 1.68 0.14 -22.53
CA LYS A 352 0.33 0.53 -22.12
C LYS A 352 0.40 1.44 -20.91
N LEU A 353 -0.44 2.48 -20.90
CA LEU A 353 -0.59 3.36 -19.74
C LEU A 353 -1.62 2.78 -18.77
N TYR A 354 -1.22 2.67 -17.50
CA TYR A 354 -2.06 2.24 -16.39
C TYR A 354 -2.34 3.43 -15.47
N TYR A 355 -3.63 3.64 -15.19
CA TYR A 355 -4.16 4.82 -14.51
C TYR A 355 -4.28 4.67 -13.00
N PHE A 356 -3.30 4.04 -12.35
CA PHE A 356 -3.30 3.81 -10.89
C PHE A 356 -2.97 5.06 -10.09
N GLY A 357 -2.31 6.04 -10.72
CA GLY A 357 -1.69 7.17 -10.05
C GLY A 357 -2.67 8.10 -9.34
N LEU A 358 -2.18 8.76 -8.30
CA LEU A 358 -2.76 9.98 -7.73
C LEU A 358 -2.51 11.18 -8.66
N PHE A 359 -1.47 11.07 -9.47
CA PHE A 359 -1.13 11.99 -10.55
C PHE A 359 -1.18 11.25 -11.90
N ASP A 360 -1.44 11.98 -12.97
CA ASP A 360 -1.29 11.46 -14.32
C ASP A 360 0.20 11.29 -14.72
N ASP A 361 0.45 10.84 -15.95
CA ASP A 361 1.81 10.64 -16.47
C ASP A 361 2.61 11.95 -16.66
N ASN A 362 1.98 13.12 -16.53
CA ASN A 362 2.59 14.44 -16.56
C ASN A 362 2.66 15.13 -15.18
N TRP A 363 2.38 14.42 -14.10
CA TRP A 363 2.29 14.93 -12.73
C TRP A 363 1.13 15.92 -12.49
N GLN A 364 0.06 15.87 -13.30
CA GLN A 364 -1.15 16.63 -13.01
C GLN A 364 -1.96 15.91 -11.93
N PRO A 365 -2.50 16.63 -10.93
CA PRO A 365 -3.24 16.01 -9.84
C PRO A 365 -4.59 15.46 -10.33
N LYS A 366 -4.92 14.25 -9.91
CA LYS A 366 -6.17 13.57 -10.21
C LYS A 366 -7.16 13.73 -9.06
N ILE A 367 -8.45 13.60 -9.35
CA ILE A 367 -9.54 13.76 -8.36
C ILE A 367 -9.40 12.80 -7.18
N ARG A 368 -8.70 11.69 -7.35
CA ARG A 368 -8.37 10.70 -6.32
C ARG A 368 -7.58 11.29 -5.13
N LEU A 369 -6.82 12.36 -5.36
CA LEU A 369 -6.17 13.12 -4.28
C LEU A 369 -7.16 13.74 -3.30
N LEU A 370 -8.35 14.14 -3.76
CA LEU A 370 -9.40 14.65 -2.86
C LEU A 370 -9.93 13.55 -1.95
N ALA A 371 -10.14 12.35 -2.50
CA ALA A 371 -10.53 11.19 -1.71
C ALA A 371 -9.45 10.79 -0.70
N TYR A 372 -8.17 10.88 -1.08
CA TYR A 372 -7.06 10.66 -0.15
C TYR A 372 -7.11 11.65 1.02
N ALA A 373 -7.30 12.94 0.72
CA ALA A 373 -7.39 13.99 1.73
C ALA A 373 -8.57 13.77 2.68
N MET A 374 -9.75 13.41 2.14
CA MET A 374 -10.92 13.07 2.96
C MET A 374 -10.65 11.85 3.87
N ALA A 375 -9.99 10.81 3.36
CA ALA A 375 -9.61 9.66 4.17
C ALA A 375 -8.74 10.07 5.37
N VAL A 376 -7.75 10.94 5.14
CA VAL A 376 -6.91 11.47 6.21
C VAL A 376 -7.73 12.31 7.19
N ASP A 377 -8.58 13.22 6.73
CA ASP A 377 -9.41 14.07 7.59
C ASP A 377 -10.37 13.23 8.45
N ALA A 378 -10.94 12.19 7.87
CA ALA A 378 -11.86 11.32 8.59
C ALA A 378 -11.18 10.45 9.66
N MET A 379 -9.92 10.02 9.46
CA MET A 379 -9.32 8.95 10.25
C MET A 379 -8.09 9.36 11.07
N LYS A 380 -7.30 10.34 10.59
CA LYS A 380 -6.04 10.72 11.25
C LYS A 380 -6.27 11.27 12.67
N GLY A 381 -5.49 10.78 13.64
CA GLY A 381 -5.60 11.20 15.04
C GLY A 381 -6.90 10.76 15.72
N LYS A 382 -7.51 9.68 15.24
CA LYS A 382 -8.74 9.12 15.79
C LYS A 382 -8.60 7.62 16.01
N HIS A 383 -9.29 7.10 17.01
CA HIS A 383 -9.39 5.66 17.26
C HIS A 383 -10.81 5.15 17.01
N LEU A 384 -10.91 3.90 16.62
CA LEU A 384 -12.19 3.23 16.43
C LEU A 384 -12.85 2.97 17.78
N LEU A 385 -14.10 3.43 17.93
CA LEU A 385 -14.96 3.01 19.05
C LEU A 385 -15.66 1.71 18.73
N TYR A 386 -16.32 1.65 17.56
CA TYR A 386 -16.98 0.45 17.07
C TYR A 386 -17.33 0.57 15.58
N MET A 387 -17.57 -0.57 14.96
CA MET A 387 -18.16 -0.67 13.63
C MET A 387 -19.63 -1.00 13.73
N ALA A 388 -20.43 -0.53 12.77
CA ALA A 388 -21.87 -0.75 12.71
C ALA A 388 -22.37 -1.02 11.28
N ASN A 389 -23.54 -1.64 11.21
CA ASN A 389 -24.32 -1.78 9.99
C ASN A 389 -25.71 -1.14 10.23
N PRO A 390 -25.81 0.20 10.17
CA PRO A 390 -27.01 0.92 10.57
C PRO A 390 -28.19 0.78 9.58
N ALA A 391 -27.92 0.31 8.38
CA ALA A 391 -28.93 -0.02 7.37
C ALA A 391 -28.39 -1.12 6.45
N LYS A 392 -29.25 -1.68 5.59
CA LYS A 392 -28.85 -2.77 4.68
C LYS A 392 -27.66 -2.39 3.83
N ASP A 393 -26.61 -3.22 3.87
CA ASP A 393 -25.36 -3.09 3.13
C ASP A 393 -24.54 -1.82 3.47
N VAL A 394 -24.84 -1.13 4.58
CA VAL A 394 -24.09 0.03 5.05
C VAL A 394 -22.94 -0.42 5.95
N GLU A 395 -21.75 0.01 5.63
CA GLU A 395 -20.55 -0.13 6.43
C GLU A 395 -20.25 1.21 7.11
N ALA A 396 -20.16 1.21 8.44
CA ALA A 396 -19.98 2.42 9.24
C ALA A 396 -18.92 2.21 10.33
N TYR A 397 -18.05 3.20 10.49
CA TYR A 397 -16.99 3.30 11.50
C TYR A 397 -17.27 4.49 12.38
N VAL A 398 -17.49 4.27 13.66
CA VAL A 398 -17.64 5.35 14.65
C VAL A 398 -16.30 5.56 15.32
N LEU A 399 -15.71 6.71 15.07
CA LEU A 399 -14.38 7.08 15.52
C LEU A 399 -14.47 8.20 16.56
N GLN A 400 -13.51 8.21 17.47
CA GLN A 400 -13.36 9.29 18.45
C GLN A 400 -12.00 9.96 18.27
N SER A 401 -11.97 11.28 18.35
CA SER A 401 -10.73 12.06 18.34
C SER A 401 -9.86 11.71 19.55
N ASN A 402 -8.56 11.54 19.31
CA ASN A 402 -7.55 11.37 20.37
C ASN A 402 -7.24 12.70 21.09
N ARG A 403 -7.71 13.83 20.57
CA ARG A 403 -7.47 15.18 21.10
C ARG A 403 -8.70 15.71 21.82
N ASN A 404 -8.52 16.28 23.00
CA ASN A 404 -9.61 16.81 23.82
C ASN A 404 -10.19 18.16 23.31
N ASN A 405 -9.50 18.86 22.41
CA ASN A 405 -9.88 20.19 21.90
C ASN A 405 -10.29 20.16 20.42
N THR A 406 -11.21 19.28 20.04
CA THR A 406 -11.81 19.30 18.70
C THR A 406 -13.24 19.84 18.76
N ASP A 407 -13.62 20.65 17.76
CA ASP A 407 -15.00 21.19 17.65
C ASP A 407 -16.05 20.09 17.58
N LYS A 408 -15.65 18.88 17.14
CA LYS A 408 -16.49 17.70 17.04
C LYS A 408 -15.78 16.46 17.62
N LYS A 409 -16.44 15.80 18.57
CA LYS A 409 -15.88 14.70 19.35
C LYS A 409 -15.82 13.41 18.54
N TYR A 410 -16.81 13.17 17.68
CA TYR A 410 -16.95 11.93 16.93
C TYR A 410 -16.90 12.15 15.43
N THR A 411 -16.40 11.16 14.71
CA THR A 411 -16.47 11.06 13.25
C THR A 411 -17.15 9.74 12.91
N ILE A 412 -18.17 9.81 12.05
CA ILE A 412 -18.86 8.64 11.52
C ILE A 412 -18.48 8.54 10.05
N LEU A 413 -17.59 7.64 9.71
CA LEU A 413 -17.22 7.35 8.32
C LEU A 413 -18.08 6.22 7.81
N MET A 414 -18.84 6.42 6.72
CA MET A 414 -19.75 5.40 6.22
C MET A 414 -20.02 5.48 4.73
N TRP A 415 -20.43 4.36 4.16
CA TRP A 415 -20.88 4.19 2.78
C TRP A 415 -21.77 2.98 2.64
N LYS A 416 -22.51 2.88 1.53
CA LYS A 416 -23.20 1.66 1.16
C LYS A 416 -22.32 0.79 0.28
N ASN A 417 -22.21 -0.50 0.60
CA ASN A 417 -21.54 -1.45 -0.27
C ASN A 417 -22.45 -1.82 -1.44
N PRO A 418 -21.98 -1.66 -2.70
CA PRO A 418 -22.80 -2.01 -3.85
C PRO A 418 -23.00 -3.54 -3.92
N PRO A 419 -24.20 -4.01 -4.27
CA PRO A 419 -24.38 -5.41 -4.62
C PRO A 419 -23.60 -5.75 -5.89
N LYS A 420 -23.17 -7.03 -6.02
CA LYS A 420 -22.47 -7.49 -7.22
C LYS A 420 -23.33 -7.20 -8.47
N HIS A 421 -22.74 -6.53 -9.45
CA HIS A 421 -23.33 -6.29 -10.78
C HIS A 421 -24.64 -5.48 -10.80
N ALA A 422 -25.03 -4.83 -9.70
CA ALA A 422 -26.22 -4.01 -9.63
C ALA A 422 -25.90 -2.54 -9.43
N LYS A 423 -26.78 -1.68 -9.95
CA LYS A 423 -26.72 -0.23 -9.70
C LYS A 423 -27.02 0.01 -8.23
N VAL A 424 -26.19 0.85 -7.59
CA VAL A 424 -26.40 1.22 -6.19
C VAL A 424 -27.70 2.03 -6.07
N GLN A 425 -28.60 1.55 -5.22
CA GLN A 425 -29.77 2.31 -4.81
C GLN A 425 -29.46 2.95 -3.46
N PRO A 426 -29.69 4.24 -3.27
CA PRO A 426 -29.50 4.89 -1.98
C PRO A 426 -30.33 4.22 -0.88
N VAL A 427 -29.82 4.33 0.36
CA VAL A 427 -30.51 3.87 1.56
C VAL A 427 -30.57 4.99 2.58
N THR A 428 -31.63 5.06 3.37
CA THR A 428 -31.73 6.02 4.46
C THR A 428 -31.08 5.45 5.73
N VAL A 429 -30.13 6.18 6.29
CA VAL A 429 -29.49 5.90 7.57
C VAL A 429 -30.04 6.85 8.61
N THR A 430 -30.54 6.32 9.73
CA THR A 430 -31.14 7.08 10.85
C THR A 430 -30.29 6.96 12.12
N GLY A 431 -30.66 7.72 13.15
CA GLY A 431 -30.06 7.59 14.48
C GLY A 431 -28.83 8.48 14.73
N ILE A 432 -28.52 9.41 13.83
CA ILE A 432 -27.49 10.45 14.05
C ILE A 432 -28.19 11.73 14.51
N LYS A 433 -27.91 12.16 15.72
CA LYS A 433 -28.58 13.29 16.37
C LYS A 433 -27.70 14.54 16.40
N GLY A 434 -28.35 15.69 16.59
CA GLY A 434 -27.68 16.98 16.75
C GLY A 434 -27.12 17.57 15.46
N ASP A 435 -26.49 18.72 15.59
CA ASP A 435 -25.88 19.44 14.48
C ASP A 435 -24.64 18.72 13.96
N VAL A 436 -24.60 18.52 12.65
CA VAL A 436 -23.54 17.78 11.99
C VAL A 436 -22.84 18.60 10.89
N THR A 437 -21.59 18.28 10.67
CA THR A 437 -20.85 18.67 9.47
C THR A 437 -20.59 17.42 8.66
N ILE A 438 -20.98 17.39 7.40
CA ILE A 438 -20.79 16.27 6.49
C ILE A 438 -19.69 16.66 5.51
N GLU A 439 -18.67 15.83 5.42
CA GLU A 439 -17.63 15.91 4.42
C GLU A 439 -17.84 14.79 3.41
N HIS A 440 -17.93 15.16 2.15
CA HIS A 440 -18.04 14.25 1.04
C HIS A 440 -16.66 13.81 0.55
N TRP A 441 -16.60 12.68 -0.14
CA TRP A 441 -15.36 12.08 -0.65
C TRP A 441 -14.47 13.03 -1.48
N ASN A 442 -15.05 14.09 -2.04
CA ASN A 442 -14.39 15.10 -2.86
C ASN A 442 -14.11 16.42 -2.09
N LEU A 443 -14.14 16.37 -0.76
CA LEU A 443 -13.94 17.51 0.16
C LEU A 443 -15.04 18.60 0.10
N ASP A 444 -16.20 18.32 -0.44
CA ASP A 444 -17.34 19.20 -0.30
C ASP A 444 -17.89 19.11 1.13
N ILE A 445 -18.16 20.26 1.73
CA ILE A 445 -18.64 20.35 3.11
C ILE A 445 -20.08 20.82 3.13
N GLU A 446 -20.92 20.10 3.84
CA GLU A 446 -22.31 20.44 4.10
C GLU A 446 -22.55 20.53 5.61
N LYS A 447 -23.15 21.63 6.08
CA LYS A 447 -23.61 21.76 7.48
C LYS A 447 -25.10 21.51 7.53
N LYS A 448 -25.51 20.64 8.43
CA LYS A 448 -26.93 20.33 8.68
C LYS A 448 -27.23 20.41 10.16
N GLY A 449 -28.47 20.75 10.49
CA GLY A 449 -29.00 20.56 11.81
C GLY A 449 -29.22 19.06 12.13
N ASP A 450 -30.14 18.77 13.01
CA ASP A 450 -30.46 17.40 13.41
C ASP A 450 -30.90 16.52 12.21
N ILE A 451 -30.15 15.45 11.96
CA ILE A 451 -30.41 14.46 10.90
C ILE A 451 -30.93 13.13 11.47
N SER A 452 -31.51 13.12 12.67
CA SER A 452 -32.05 11.92 13.32
C SER A 452 -33.13 11.20 12.49
N LYS A 453 -33.89 11.97 11.67
CA LYS A 453 -34.90 11.42 10.73
C LYS A 453 -34.28 10.69 9.54
N GLY A 454 -33.01 10.87 9.28
CA GLY A 454 -32.24 10.13 8.30
C GLY A 454 -31.46 10.97 7.30
N ILE A 455 -30.44 10.31 6.75
CA ILE A 455 -29.61 10.82 5.64
C ILE A 455 -29.58 9.78 4.52
N SER A 456 -29.72 10.21 3.28
CA SER A 456 -29.57 9.35 2.11
C SER A 456 -28.10 9.03 1.87
N LEU A 457 -27.77 7.75 1.70
CA LEU A 457 -26.41 7.24 1.53
C LEU A 457 -26.34 6.33 0.32
N ASP A 458 -25.37 6.57 -0.55
CA ASP A 458 -24.99 5.71 -1.68
C ASP A 458 -23.62 5.04 -1.43
N ASP A 459 -22.95 4.57 -2.47
CA ASP A 459 -21.65 3.91 -2.38
C ASP A 459 -20.47 4.88 -2.19
N LYS A 460 -20.73 6.19 -2.26
CA LYS A 460 -19.73 7.22 -2.04
C LYS A 460 -19.56 7.48 -0.54
N PRO A 461 -18.33 7.31 -0.01
CA PRO A 461 -18.09 7.57 1.41
C PRO A 461 -18.37 9.02 1.81
N ILE A 462 -18.95 9.15 2.99
CA ILE A 462 -19.08 10.43 3.69
C ILE A 462 -18.51 10.31 5.11
N ALA A 463 -17.96 11.41 5.62
CA ALA A 463 -17.60 11.55 7.02
C ALA A 463 -18.55 12.55 7.69
N ILE A 464 -19.19 12.14 8.76
CA ILE A 464 -20.09 12.98 9.56
C ILE A 464 -19.39 13.32 10.87
N TYR A 465 -19.14 14.60 11.09
CA TYR A 465 -18.55 15.12 12.32
C TYR A 465 -19.65 15.60 13.25
N THR A 466 -19.69 15.06 14.46
CA THR A 466 -20.77 15.31 15.44
C THR A 466 -20.24 15.28 16.89
N ASN A 467 -21.01 15.84 17.81
CA ASN A 467 -20.78 15.71 19.25
C ASN A 467 -21.62 14.61 19.89
N GLU A 468 -22.58 14.07 19.14
CA GLU A 468 -23.47 13.00 19.59
C GLU A 468 -23.04 11.66 19.01
N LYS A 469 -22.76 10.69 19.88
CA LYS A 469 -22.42 9.33 19.45
C LYS A 469 -23.70 8.59 19.07
N PRO A 470 -23.79 8.02 17.84
CA PRO A 470 -24.93 7.20 17.46
C PRO A 470 -24.99 5.94 18.32
N ASP A 471 -26.22 5.50 18.62
CA ASP A 471 -26.49 4.29 19.40
C ASP A 471 -26.83 3.11 18.47
N TRP A 472 -25.89 2.74 17.62
CA TRP A 472 -26.06 1.61 16.70
C TRP A 472 -25.48 0.33 17.30
N LYS A 473 -26.08 -0.80 16.89
CA LYS A 473 -25.56 -2.12 17.26
C LYS A 473 -24.16 -2.33 16.67
N THR A 474 -23.21 -2.65 17.56
CA THR A 474 -21.84 -3.00 17.20
C THR A 474 -21.79 -4.28 16.38
N VAL A 475 -21.00 -4.29 15.31
CA VAL A 475 -20.66 -5.48 14.54
C VAL A 475 -19.15 -5.72 14.59
N LYS A 476 -18.73 -6.97 14.43
CA LYS A 476 -17.29 -7.31 14.36
C LYS A 476 -16.75 -6.99 12.98
N GLY A 477 -15.47 -6.64 12.89
CA GLY A 477 -14.81 -6.34 11.61
C GLY A 477 -14.89 -7.46 10.59
N GLN A 478 -14.87 -8.72 11.04
CA GLN A 478 -15.10 -9.91 10.22
C GLN A 478 -16.45 -9.91 9.49
N TYR A 479 -17.45 -9.19 10.01
CA TYR A 479 -18.73 -9.03 9.32
C TYR A 479 -18.57 -8.37 7.95
N PHE A 480 -17.75 -7.35 7.85
CA PHE A 480 -17.52 -6.64 6.59
C PHE A 480 -16.67 -7.46 5.61
N SER A 481 -15.66 -8.17 6.12
CA SER A 481 -14.84 -9.06 5.30
C SER A 481 -15.63 -10.26 4.77
N SER A 482 -16.61 -10.78 5.53
CA SER A 482 -17.46 -11.91 5.10
C SER A 482 -18.53 -11.52 4.09
N ASN A 483 -18.96 -10.25 4.09
CA ASN A 483 -19.95 -9.72 3.14
C ASN A 483 -19.32 -9.12 1.87
N LEU A 484 -17.99 -8.95 1.85
CA LEU A 484 -17.29 -8.74 0.60
C LEU A 484 -17.43 -10.02 -0.22
N PRO A 485 -17.66 -9.93 -1.54
CA PRO A 485 -17.78 -11.11 -2.36
C PRO A 485 -16.54 -11.97 -2.18
N GLN A 486 -16.65 -12.99 -1.36
CA GLN A 486 -15.63 -14.02 -1.27
C GLN A 486 -15.48 -14.62 -2.67
N MET A 487 -14.38 -14.40 -3.30
CA MET A 487 -13.86 -15.43 -4.19
C MET A 487 -13.67 -16.62 -3.26
N ALA A 488 -14.49 -17.66 -3.47
CA ALA A 488 -14.55 -18.82 -2.60
C ALA A 488 -13.13 -19.32 -2.35
N ALA A 489 -12.55 -18.87 -1.27
CA ALA A 489 -11.35 -19.40 -0.72
C ALA A 489 -11.77 -20.67 -0.02
N SER A 490 -11.95 -21.74 -0.76
CA SER A 490 -11.84 -23.03 -0.16
C SER A 490 -10.42 -23.12 0.39
N TYR A 491 -10.26 -22.83 1.67
CA TYR A 491 -9.13 -23.28 2.44
C TYR A 491 -9.20 -24.80 2.45
N ALA A 492 -8.78 -25.43 1.36
CA ALA A 492 -8.49 -26.85 1.42
C ALA A 492 -7.34 -26.98 2.41
N PRO A 493 -7.50 -27.73 3.51
CA PRO A 493 -6.38 -28.05 4.38
C PRO A 493 -5.29 -28.62 3.49
N MET A 494 -4.05 -28.15 3.69
CA MET A 494 -2.89 -28.66 2.98
C MET A 494 -2.83 -30.18 3.17
N PRO A 495 -2.56 -30.98 2.13
CA PRO A 495 -2.19 -32.36 2.32
C PRO A 495 -1.02 -32.39 3.31
N ASN A 496 -1.15 -33.18 4.36
CA ASN A 496 -0.09 -33.36 5.33
C ASN A 496 1.22 -33.65 4.59
N ASP A 497 2.20 -32.79 4.79
CA ASP A 497 3.58 -33.07 4.39
C ASP A 497 4.05 -34.29 5.20
N LYS A 498 4.11 -35.46 4.54
CA LYS A 498 4.93 -36.57 4.97
C LYS A 498 6.34 -36.38 4.47
#